data_fb2a887a74eb1654a38f460cc3e2a7dc
#
_entry.id   fb2a887a74eb1654a38f460cc3e2a7dc
#
_cell.length_a   1.000
_cell.length_b   1.000
_cell.length_c   1.000
_cell.angle_alpha   90.00
_cell.angle_beta   90.00
_cell.angle_gamma   90.00
#
_symmetry.space_group_name_H-M   'P 1'
#
loop_
_entity.id
_entity.type
_entity.pdbx_description
1 polymer ?
#
loop_
_entity_poly.entity_id
_entity_poly.type
_entity_poly.pdbx_seq_one_letter_code
_entity_poly.pdbx_strand_id
1 'polypeptide(L)'
;MTNYYTHIRMFKPAMMLLLFIILPAMGLRAQSANDSVLQELYEAQRYNDSISAIHKDLQIRDYKAKMDALEQEEETEREELFLVIIIAIMAVSFFAVYANNRRKQLSQLRQAYDKLEETTAAKERIDSELRIASEIQMAMVPHEFPRYPGLDLYATMLPAKDVGGDLYDCLIIDDMLYFCLGDVSGKGVPAALFMAMSTRLFRTLAKYEMPPAAIAHAMNQELCTNNDNFMFVTMFIGQLDLWNGRLEFCNCGHNPPVLDSELIEMESNAPLGLWPDMKYEQQHIDDIRGQRFFVYSDGLSEAEDQSLNQFGEEQMLEWLRKHPDTNSKDVIDIMLDKVGLHKADAEQSDDLTILCVKYDN
;
A
#
# COMPACT_ATOMS: atom_id res chain seq x y z
N MET A 1 10.45 -4.13 31.08
CA MET A 1 11.07 -2.82 30.81
C MET A 1 11.80 -2.18 31.99
N THR A 2 11.70 -2.67 33.21
CA THR A 2 12.25 -2.08 34.44
C THR A 2 13.69 -2.49 34.78
N ASN A 3 14.24 -3.54 34.17
CA ASN A 3 15.55 -4.12 34.57
C ASN A 3 16.78 -3.57 33.82
N TYR A 4 16.60 -2.77 32.78
CA TYR A 4 17.73 -2.22 32.01
C TYR A 4 18.27 -0.88 32.57
N TYR A 5 17.48 -0.18 33.34
CA TYR A 5 17.90 1.13 33.92
C TYR A 5 18.75 1.00 35.18
N THR A 6 18.70 -0.13 35.89
CA THR A 6 19.46 -0.37 37.14
C THR A 6 20.95 -0.63 36.87
N HIS A 7 21.33 -1.25 35.77
CA HIS A 7 22.75 -1.56 35.49
C HIS A 7 23.60 -0.34 35.06
N ILE A 8 23.01 0.71 34.52
CA ILE A 8 23.77 1.90 34.06
C ILE A 8 24.10 2.87 35.21
N ARG A 9 23.35 2.83 36.30
CA ARG A 9 23.63 3.68 37.49
C ARG A 9 24.76 3.16 38.38
N MET A 10 25.05 1.87 38.33
CA MET A 10 26.13 1.28 39.19
C MET A 10 27.55 1.46 38.64
N PHE A 11 27.70 1.72 37.33
CA PHE A 11 29.05 1.85 36.73
C PHE A 11 29.69 3.23 36.94
N LYS A 12 28.92 4.29 37.17
CA LYS A 12 29.47 5.65 37.39
C LYS A 12 30.29 5.80 38.70
N PRO A 13 29.88 5.29 39.84
CA PRO A 13 30.68 5.46 41.06
C PRO A 13 31.93 4.57 41.11
N ALA A 14 31.91 3.37 40.52
CA ALA A 14 33.08 2.47 40.56
C ALA A 14 34.23 2.98 39.70
N MET A 15 33.99 3.65 38.59
CA MET A 15 35.02 4.19 37.71
C MET A 15 35.64 5.49 38.29
N MET A 16 34.89 6.28 39.04
CA MET A 16 35.41 7.43 39.74
C MET A 16 36.25 7.03 40.96
N LEU A 17 35.89 5.94 41.65
CA LEU A 17 36.66 5.42 42.78
C LEU A 17 38.01 4.85 42.35
N LEU A 18 38.12 4.20 41.20
CA LEU A 18 39.39 3.68 40.67
C LEU A 18 40.38 4.79 40.33
N LEU A 19 39.92 5.92 39.80
CA LEU A 19 40.80 7.10 39.53
C LEU A 19 41.32 7.76 40.81
N PHE A 20 40.52 7.78 41.88
CA PHE A 20 40.93 8.41 43.16
C PHE A 20 41.90 7.55 43.99
N ILE A 21 41.92 6.24 43.80
CA ILE A 21 42.80 5.32 44.56
C ILE A 21 44.16 5.16 43.88
N ILE A 22 44.25 5.24 42.56
CA ILE A 22 45.51 5.00 41.84
C ILE A 22 46.40 6.25 41.82
N LEU A 23 45.89 7.46 41.72
CA LEU A 23 46.72 8.68 41.68
C LEU A 23 47.50 8.96 42.97
N PRO A 24 46.96 8.82 44.20
CA PRO A 24 47.74 9.11 45.43
C PRO A 24 48.79 8.04 45.74
N ALA A 25 48.54 6.75 45.41
CA ALA A 25 49.49 5.68 45.72
C ALA A 25 50.77 5.75 44.90
N MET A 26 50.74 6.38 43.73
CA MET A 26 51.89 6.48 42.84
C MET A 26 52.76 7.72 43.14
N GLY A 27 52.17 8.79 43.65
CA GLY A 27 52.95 9.95 44.12
C GLY A 27 53.78 9.65 45.34
N LEU A 28 53.33 8.84 46.27
CA LEU A 28 54.02 8.43 47.48
C LEU A 28 55.20 7.49 47.22
N ARG A 29 55.17 6.65 46.18
CA ARG A 29 56.24 5.69 45.85
C ARG A 29 57.45 6.37 45.19
N ALA A 30 57.24 7.40 44.38
CA ALA A 30 58.32 8.13 43.72
C ALA A 30 59.12 9.01 44.71
N GLN A 31 58.45 9.54 45.72
CA GLN A 31 59.06 10.42 46.69
C GLN A 31 59.93 9.64 47.70
N SER A 32 59.53 8.40 48.10
CA SER A 32 60.26 7.56 49.02
C SER A 32 61.56 6.96 48.43
N ALA A 33 61.57 6.72 47.11
CA ALA A 33 62.77 6.24 46.42
C ALA A 33 63.86 7.36 46.29
N ASN A 34 63.43 8.54 46.05
CA ASN A 34 64.35 9.66 45.93
C ASN A 34 64.98 10.06 47.28
N ASP A 35 64.21 9.99 48.37
CA ASP A 35 64.72 10.23 49.72
C ASP A 35 65.72 9.20 50.20
N SER A 36 65.54 7.94 49.85
CA SER A 36 66.46 6.85 50.23
C SER A 36 67.85 7.01 49.57
N VAL A 37 67.85 7.39 48.28
CA VAL A 37 69.10 7.57 47.50
C VAL A 37 69.83 8.81 47.91
N LEU A 38 69.15 9.93 48.27
CA LEU A 38 69.75 11.10 48.86
C LEU A 38 70.38 10.80 50.23
N GLN A 39 69.79 9.96 51.02
CA GLN A 39 70.30 9.54 52.31
C GLN A 39 71.54 8.70 52.16
N GLU A 40 71.57 7.75 51.21
CA GLU A 40 72.76 6.98 50.86
C GLU A 40 73.93 7.86 50.33
N LEU A 41 73.64 8.88 49.55
CA LEU A 41 74.63 9.88 49.09
C LEU A 41 75.20 10.66 50.25
N TYR A 42 74.37 11.05 51.22
CA TYR A 42 74.79 11.75 52.42
C TYR A 42 75.65 10.85 53.33
N GLU A 43 75.39 9.62 53.50
CA GLU A 43 76.17 8.64 54.21
C GLU A 43 77.51 8.38 53.51
N ALA A 44 77.59 8.28 52.22
CA ALA A 44 78.79 8.14 51.42
C ALA A 44 79.70 9.40 51.55
N GLN A 45 79.15 10.55 51.68
CA GLN A 45 79.90 11.80 51.91
C GLN A 45 80.50 11.89 53.34
N ARG A 46 79.87 11.25 54.33
CA ARG A 46 80.32 11.22 55.72
C ARG A 46 81.51 10.24 55.98
N TYR A 47 81.66 9.21 55.10
CA TYR A 47 82.77 8.24 55.19
C TYR A 47 84.06 8.80 54.63
N ASN A 48 84.19 10.06 54.49
CA ASN A 48 85.09 10.68 53.55
C ASN A 48 86.42 11.22 54.12
N ASP A 49 86.76 10.92 55.35
CA ASP A 49 88.03 11.53 55.91
C ASP A 49 89.21 10.58 55.97
N SER A 50 89.14 9.35 55.44
CA SER A 50 90.27 8.41 55.60
C SER A 50 90.57 7.45 54.41
N ILE A 51 90.02 7.66 53.18
CA ILE A 51 90.30 6.79 52.05
C ILE A 51 90.91 7.57 50.87
N SER A 52 91.88 6.94 50.22
CA SER A 52 92.64 7.54 49.11
C SER A 52 91.71 8.07 47.97
N ALA A 53 92.19 9.13 47.30
CA ALA A 53 91.42 9.85 46.24
C ALA A 53 90.81 8.95 45.16
N ILE A 54 91.45 7.79 44.91
CA ILE A 54 90.96 6.79 43.91
C ILE A 54 89.72 6.04 44.40
N HIS A 55 89.67 5.70 45.66
CA HIS A 55 88.51 5.01 46.23
C HIS A 55 87.28 5.91 46.29
N LYS A 56 87.54 7.18 46.49
CA LYS A 56 86.54 8.23 46.55
C LYS A 56 85.87 8.47 45.19
N ASP A 57 86.68 8.55 44.17
CA ASP A 57 86.17 8.74 42.78
C ASP A 57 85.37 7.54 42.25
N LEU A 58 85.78 6.31 42.60
CA LEU A 58 85.06 5.10 42.25
C LEU A 58 83.71 4.99 42.96
N GLN A 59 83.65 5.33 44.24
CA GLN A 59 82.37 5.33 44.98
C GLN A 59 81.39 6.40 44.43
N ILE A 60 81.89 7.59 44.12
CA ILE A 60 81.10 8.67 43.55
C ILE A 60 80.54 8.22 42.16
N ARG A 61 81.35 7.57 41.36
CA ARG A 61 80.91 7.03 40.06
C ARG A 61 79.85 5.92 40.20
N ASP A 62 80.02 5.01 41.16
CA ASP A 62 79.04 3.93 41.43
C ASP A 62 77.72 4.51 41.94
N TYR A 63 77.77 5.52 42.85
CA TYR A 63 76.56 6.22 43.29
C TYR A 63 75.88 6.99 42.15
N LYS A 64 76.69 7.66 41.30
CA LYS A 64 76.16 8.39 40.16
C LYS A 64 75.51 7.46 39.15
N ALA A 65 76.12 6.27 38.85
CA ALA A 65 75.57 5.26 37.99
C ALA A 65 74.22 4.65 38.54
N LYS A 66 74.19 4.53 39.91
CA LYS A 66 72.94 4.06 40.57
C LYS A 66 71.84 5.09 40.50
N MET A 67 72.20 6.41 40.66
CA MET A 67 71.23 7.48 40.51
C MET A 67 70.69 7.54 39.07
N ASP A 68 71.57 7.53 38.08
CA ASP A 68 71.20 7.58 36.68
C ASP A 68 70.30 6.38 36.30
N ALA A 69 70.59 5.21 36.88
CA ALA A 69 69.76 4.00 36.68
C ALA A 69 68.37 4.12 37.32
N LEU A 70 68.30 4.69 38.54
CA LEU A 70 67.04 4.93 39.22
C LEU A 70 66.19 6.02 38.55
N GLU A 71 66.82 7.09 38.05
CA GLU A 71 66.13 8.14 37.26
C GLU A 71 65.58 7.52 35.97
N GLN A 72 66.32 6.63 35.31
CA GLN A 72 65.88 5.99 34.09
C GLN A 72 64.74 5.00 34.34
N GLU A 73 64.77 4.28 35.48
CA GLU A 73 63.66 3.38 35.90
C GLU A 73 62.38 4.20 36.22
N GLU A 74 62.54 5.34 36.92
CA GLU A 74 61.42 6.25 37.21
C GLU A 74 60.82 6.89 35.95
N GLU A 75 61.63 7.26 34.94
CA GLU A 75 61.17 7.77 33.66
C GLU A 75 60.42 6.70 32.88
N THR A 76 60.92 5.45 32.82
CA THR A 76 60.23 4.34 32.14
C THR A 76 58.90 3.98 32.82
N GLU A 77 58.85 3.90 34.15
CA GLU A 77 57.60 3.71 34.90
C GLU A 77 56.57 4.82 34.63
N ARG A 78 57.01 6.09 34.52
CA ARG A 78 56.13 7.21 34.18
C ARG A 78 55.58 7.11 32.74
N GLU A 79 56.42 6.75 31.77
CA GLU A 79 56.00 6.56 30.38
C GLU A 79 55.00 5.43 30.25
N GLU A 80 55.25 4.24 30.90
CA GLU A 80 54.33 3.14 30.92
C GLU A 80 52.99 3.51 31.55
N LEU A 81 53.01 4.24 32.66
CA LEU A 81 51.82 4.74 33.32
C LEU A 81 51.03 5.70 32.44
N PHE A 82 51.71 6.60 31.76
CA PHE A 82 51.09 7.57 30.85
C PHE A 82 50.39 6.85 29.68
N LEU A 83 51.03 5.83 29.15
CA LEU A 83 50.47 4.98 28.08
C LEU A 83 49.20 4.25 28.54
N VAL A 84 49.22 3.66 29.74
CA VAL A 84 48.05 3.00 30.33
C VAL A 84 46.87 3.95 30.51
N ILE A 85 47.15 5.17 30.98
CA ILE A 85 46.13 6.22 31.16
C ILE A 85 45.51 6.63 29.81
N ILE A 86 46.34 6.81 28.77
CA ILE A 86 45.89 7.17 27.43
C ILE A 86 44.99 6.03 26.88
N ILE A 87 45.38 4.77 26.99
CA ILE A 87 44.62 3.63 26.56
C ILE A 87 43.28 3.57 27.31
N ALA A 88 43.29 3.78 28.61
CA ALA A 88 42.06 3.82 29.43
C ALA A 88 41.10 4.93 28.99
N ILE A 89 41.61 6.14 28.72
CA ILE A 89 40.81 7.27 28.23
C ILE A 89 40.23 6.95 26.85
N MET A 90 41.04 6.41 25.94
CA MET A 90 40.56 5.99 24.61
C MET A 90 39.49 4.93 24.70
N ALA A 91 39.66 3.91 25.56
CA ALA A 91 38.66 2.85 25.77
C ALA A 91 37.33 3.42 26.31
N VAL A 92 37.39 4.31 27.30
CA VAL A 92 36.20 4.98 27.86
C VAL A 92 35.49 5.82 26.80
N SER A 93 36.27 6.60 26.02
CA SER A 93 35.74 7.41 24.93
C SER A 93 35.09 6.57 23.85
N PHE A 94 35.73 5.47 23.45
CA PHE A 94 35.18 4.52 22.49
C PHE A 94 33.86 3.89 22.98
N PHE A 95 33.83 3.45 24.24
CA PHE A 95 32.62 2.90 24.85
C PHE A 95 31.49 3.92 24.95
N ALA A 96 31.83 5.19 25.27
CA ALA A 96 30.84 6.27 25.34
C ALA A 96 30.23 6.56 23.96
N VAL A 97 31.08 6.67 22.93
CA VAL A 97 30.61 6.86 21.55
C VAL A 97 29.78 5.64 21.06
N TYR A 98 30.28 4.42 21.31
CA TYR A 98 29.56 3.19 20.96
C TYR A 98 28.19 3.12 21.64
N ALA A 99 28.12 3.37 22.94
CA ALA A 99 26.87 3.37 23.70
C ALA A 99 25.89 4.43 23.20
N ASN A 100 26.40 5.62 22.86
CA ASN A 100 25.56 6.70 22.31
C ASN A 100 25.01 6.33 20.92
N ASN A 101 25.84 5.79 20.04
CA ASN A 101 25.42 5.36 18.72
C ASN A 101 24.39 4.20 18.80
N ARG A 102 24.62 3.26 19.71
CA ARG A 102 23.67 2.15 19.97
C ARG A 102 22.32 2.65 20.47
N ARG A 103 22.33 3.64 21.38
CA ARG A 103 21.09 4.28 21.86
C ARG A 103 20.35 4.99 20.73
N LYS A 104 21.08 5.69 19.86
CA LYS A 104 20.52 6.40 18.71
C LYS A 104 19.87 5.43 17.71
N GLN A 105 20.55 4.30 17.40
CA GLN A 105 20.02 3.26 16.54
C GLN A 105 18.75 2.60 17.13
N LEU A 106 18.77 2.28 18.43
CA LEU A 106 17.60 1.70 19.11
C LEU A 106 16.42 2.66 19.14
N SER A 107 16.67 3.95 19.35
CA SER A 107 15.62 4.99 19.31
C SER A 107 15.01 5.12 17.91
N GLN A 108 15.84 5.15 16.87
CA GLN A 108 15.38 5.21 15.47
C GLN A 108 14.59 3.96 15.08
N LEU A 109 15.06 2.78 15.48
CA LEU A 109 14.37 1.52 15.22
C LEU A 109 13.00 1.50 15.92
N ARG A 110 12.94 1.96 17.17
CA ARG A 110 11.67 2.04 17.91
C ARG A 110 10.69 2.99 17.25
N GLN A 111 11.14 4.18 16.85
CA GLN A 111 10.29 5.12 16.11
C GLN A 111 9.79 4.55 14.78
N ALA A 112 10.62 3.79 14.06
CA ALA A 112 10.22 3.12 12.83
C ALA A 112 9.16 2.03 13.09
N TYR A 113 9.31 1.25 14.16
CA TYR A 113 8.32 0.25 14.57
C TYR A 113 6.98 0.90 14.98
N ASP A 114 7.03 1.93 15.83
CA ASP A 114 5.83 2.64 16.28
C ASP A 114 5.07 3.24 15.08
N LYS A 115 5.79 3.82 14.11
CA LYS A 115 5.21 4.35 12.87
C LYS A 115 4.63 3.24 11.97
N LEU A 116 5.32 2.11 11.87
CA LEU A 116 4.83 0.96 11.09
C LEU A 116 3.54 0.40 11.71
N GLU A 117 3.50 0.24 13.03
CA GLU A 117 2.31 -0.21 13.75
C GLU A 117 1.12 0.74 13.54
N GLU A 118 1.34 2.05 13.65
CA GLU A 118 0.32 3.06 13.40
C GLU A 118 -0.21 3.01 11.95
N THR A 119 0.71 2.94 10.96
CA THR A 119 0.30 2.86 9.55
C THR A 119 -0.40 1.56 9.21
N THR A 120 0.01 0.44 9.81
CA THR A 120 -0.64 -0.86 9.62
C THR A 120 -2.05 -0.85 10.19
N ALA A 121 -2.23 -0.35 11.42
CA ALA A 121 -3.54 -0.24 12.05
C ALA A 121 -4.48 0.71 11.28
N ALA A 122 -3.95 1.83 10.76
CA ALA A 122 -4.72 2.74 9.92
C ALA A 122 -5.14 2.07 8.59
N LYS A 123 -4.24 1.31 7.96
CA LYS A 123 -4.55 0.54 6.74
C LYS A 123 -5.62 -0.51 7.00
N GLU A 124 -5.48 -1.33 8.04
CA GLU A 124 -6.49 -2.36 8.40
C GLU A 124 -7.88 -1.76 8.63
N ARG A 125 -7.93 -0.56 9.23
CA ARG A 125 -9.19 0.15 9.44
C ARG A 125 -9.80 0.58 8.10
N ILE A 126 -9.01 1.19 7.19
CA ILE A 126 -9.47 1.60 5.86
C ILE A 126 -9.94 0.39 5.07
N ASP A 127 -9.18 -0.70 5.05
CA ASP A 127 -9.54 -1.93 4.34
C ASP A 127 -10.87 -2.51 4.88
N SER A 128 -11.09 -2.43 6.21
CA SER A 128 -12.36 -2.85 6.82
C SER A 128 -13.54 -1.95 6.43
N GLU A 129 -13.33 -0.63 6.38
CA GLU A 129 -14.37 0.34 5.96
C GLU A 129 -14.69 0.16 4.47
N LEU A 130 -13.70 -0.09 3.60
CA LEU A 130 -13.90 -0.37 2.18
C LEU A 130 -14.65 -1.67 1.95
N ARG A 131 -14.37 -2.72 2.72
CA ARG A 131 -15.11 -3.99 2.62
C ARG A 131 -16.60 -3.80 2.94
N ILE A 132 -16.92 -3.03 3.98
CA ILE A 132 -18.32 -2.72 4.31
C ILE A 132 -18.96 -1.91 3.19
N ALA A 133 -18.26 -0.94 2.60
CA ALA A 133 -18.74 -0.17 1.46
C ALA A 133 -19.02 -1.08 0.24
N SER A 134 -18.14 -2.04 -0.02
CA SER A 134 -18.31 -3.06 -1.06
C SER A 134 -19.57 -3.91 -0.85
N GLU A 135 -19.79 -4.40 0.36
CA GLU A 135 -20.98 -5.17 0.71
C GLU A 135 -22.27 -4.35 0.48
N ILE A 136 -22.26 -3.07 0.83
CA ILE A 136 -23.39 -2.15 0.58
C ILE A 136 -23.57 -1.92 -0.92
N GLN A 137 -22.50 -1.69 -1.66
CA GLN A 137 -22.54 -1.48 -3.10
C GLN A 137 -23.10 -2.70 -3.84
N MET A 138 -22.55 -3.88 -3.52
CA MET A 138 -23.03 -5.13 -4.11
C MET A 138 -24.49 -5.40 -3.80
N ALA A 139 -25.01 -4.99 -2.65
CA ALA A 139 -26.43 -5.09 -2.32
C ALA A 139 -27.33 -4.11 -3.11
N MET A 140 -26.75 -3.14 -3.84
CA MET A 140 -27.53 -2.18 -4.67
C MET A 140 -27.87 -2.74 -6.04
N VAL A 141 -27.07 -3.67 -6.56
CA VAL A 141 -27.34 -4.35 -7.83
C VAL A 141 -28.22 -5.57 -7.59
N PRO A 142 -29.07 -5.96 -8.57
CA PRO A 142 -29.95 -7.12 -8.40
C PRO A 142 -29.17 -8.44 -8.38
N HIS A 143 -29.41 -9.26 -7.36
CA HIS A 143 -28.95 -10.65 -7.27
C HIS A 143 -30.02 -11.66 -7.68
N GLU A 144 -31.28 -11.21 -7.69
CA GLU A 144 -32.42 -11.98 -8.16
C GLU A 144 -32.99 -11.25 -9.38
N PHE A 145 -33.14 -11.99 -10.46
CA PHE A 145 -33.62 -11.46 -11.73
C PHE A 145 -35.13 -11.62 -11.86
N PRO A 146 -35.84 -10.68 -12.49
CA PRO A 146 -37.25 -10.78 -12.72
C PRO A 146 -37.57 -12.01 -13.61
N ARG A 147 -38.63 -12.71 -13.28
CA ARG A 147 -39.07 -13.89 -14.05
C ARG A 147 -40.26 -13.53 -14.93
N TYR A 148 -40.12 -13.87 -16.19
CA TYR A 148 -41.21 -13.74 -17.17
C TYR A 148 -41.18 -14.93 -18.11
N PRO A 149 -42.34 -15.45 -18.60
CA PRO A 149 -42.36 -16.55 -19.56
C PRO A 149 -41.51 -16.25 -20.80
N GLY A 150 -40.61 -17.15 -21.18
CA GLY A 150 -39.70 -16.98 -22.31
C GLY A 150 -38.52 -16.05 -22.09
N LEU A 151 -38.40 -15.38 -20.94
CA LEU A 151 -37.27 -14.52 -20.63
C LEU A 151 -36.16 -15.30 -19.88
N ASP A 152 -34.97 -15.32 -20.45
CA ASP A 152 -33.72 -15.77 -19.84
C ASP A 152 -32.80 -14.54 -19.67
N LEU A 153 -32.62 -14.11 -18.43
CA LEU A 153 -31.90 -12.91 -18.06
C LEU A 153 -30.91 -13.22 -16.93
N TYR A 154 -29.67 -12.85 -17.12
CA TYR A 154 -28.65 -12.91 -16.09
C TYR A 154 -27.64 -11.75 -16.23
N ALA A 155 -27.12 -11.28 -15.11
CA ALA A 155 -26.05 -10.30 -15.08
C ALA A 155 -25.11 -10.58 -13.92
N THR A 156 -23.88 -10.09 -14.01
CA THR A 156 -22.89 -10.17 -12.94
C THR A 156 -21.92 -9.00 -13.03
N MET A 157 -21.32 -8.68 -11.89
CA MET A 157 -20.30 -7.65 -11.77
C MET A 157 -19.18 -8.16 -10.87
N LEU A 158 -17.96 -8.05 -11.34
CA LEU A 158 -16.72 -8.36 -10.63
C LEU A 158 -15.89 -7.09 -10.49
N PRO A 159 -15.91 -6.44 -9.32
CA PRO A 159 -15.09 -5.26 -9.11
C PRO A 159 -13.59 -5.57 -9.16
N ALA A 160 -12.80 -4.66 -9.74
CA ALA A 160 -11.33 -4.78 -9.78
C ALA A 160 -10.68 -4.45 -8.43
N LYS A 161 -11.36 -3.66 -7.60
CA LYS A 161 -10.95 -3.26 -6.25
C LYS A 161 -12.06 -3.54 -5.25
N ASP A 162 -11.84 -3.12 -4.01
CA ASP A 162 -12.87 -3.28 -2.97
C ASP A 162 -14.22 -2.68 -3.38
N VAL A 163 -14.22 -1.53 -4.07
CA VAL A 163 -15.40 -0.86 -4.61
C VAL A 163 -15.16 -0.44 -6.06
N GLY A 164 -16.18 -0.59 -6.91
CA GLY A 164 -16.14 -0.35 -8.36
C GLY A 164 -17.01 0.81 -8.84
N GLY A 165 -16.82 1.18 -10.11
CA GLY A 165 -17.63 2.16 -10.83
C GLY A 165 -18.78 1.53 -11.63
N ASP A 166 -18.64 0.28 -12.00
CA ASP A 166 -19.63 -0.44 -12.81
C ASP A 166 -20.99 -0.59 -12.12
N LEU A 167 -22.02 -0.64 -12.92
CA LEU A 167 -23.39 -0.86 -12.48
C LEU A 167 -24.21 -1.66 -13.50
N TYR A 168 -25.15 -2.39 -13.01
CA TYR A 168 -26.28 -2.90 -13.81
C TYR A 168 -27.56 -2.89 -13.00
N ASP A 169 -28.67 -2.83 -13.68
CA ASP A 169 -29.98 -3.00 -13.06
C ASP A 169 -30.98 -3.57 -14.08
N CYS A 170 -32.00 -4.26 -13.57
CA CYS A 170 -33.11 -4.76 -14.39
C CYS A 170 -34.40 -4.87 -13.56
N LEU A 171 -35.52 -4.53 -14.16
CA LEU A 171 -36.85 -4.64 -13.56
C LEU A 171 -37.92 -4.79 -14.66
N ILE A 172 -39.01 -5.48 -14.34
CA ILE A 172 -40.18 -5.58 -15.22
C ILE A 172 -41.31 -4.73 -14.64
N ILE A 173 -41.93 -3.93 -15.50
CA ILE A 173 -43.10 -3.11 -15.20
C ILE A 173 -44.05 -3.26 -16.39
N ASP A 174 -45.28 -3.71 -16.16
CA ASP A 174 -46.34 -3.83 -17.14
C ASP A 174 -45.87 -4.46 -18.47
N ASP A 175 -45.28 -5.66 -18.41
CA ASP A 175 -44.73 -6.40 -19.55
C ASP A 175 -43.54 -5.72 -20.27
N MET A 176 -42.95 -4.68 -19.70
CA MET A 176 -41.74 -4.03 -20.21
C MET A 176 -40.55 -4.36 -19.32
N LEU A 177 -39.51 -4.96 -19.89
CA LEU A 177 -38.22 -5.15 -19.21
C LEU A 177 -37.37 -3.90 -19.41
N TYR A 178 -37.11 -3.17 -18.33
CA TYR A 178 -36.10 -2.12 -18.26
C TYR A 178 -34.80 -2.72 -17.77
N PHE A 179 -33.70 -2.41 -18.43
CA PHE A 179 -32.38 -2.85 -18.01
C PHE A 179 -31.33 -1.81 -18.37
N CYS A 180 -30.25 -1.83 -17.63
CA CYS A 180 -29.09 -1.00 -17.91
C CYS A 180 -27.79 -1.66 -17.50
N LEU A 181 -26.70 -1.21 -18.11
CA LEU A 181 -25.33 -1.46 -17.71
C LEU A 181 -24.54 -0.19 -17.95
N GLY A 182 -23.66 0.18 -17.03
CA GLY A 182 -22.88 1.40 -17.15
C GLY A 182 -21.55 1.27 -16.39
N ASP A 183 -20.63 2.15 -16.76
CA ASP A 183 -19.31 2.29 -16.14
C ASP A 183 -19.07 3.77 -15.81
N VAL A 184 -18.69 4.03 -14.56
CA VAL A 184 -18.42 5.36 -14.01
C VAL A 184 -16.96 5.70 -14.17
N SER A 185 -16.68 6.90 -14.67
CA SER A 185 -15.32 7.42 -14.80
C SER A 185 -14.56 7.42 -13.48
N GLY A 186 -13.31 6.93 -13.51
CA GLY A 186 -12.44 6.87 -12.34
C GLY A 186 -12.62 5.58 -11.52
N LYS A 187 -11.99 5.51 -10.34
CA LYS A 187 -11.95 4.26 -9.55
C LYS A 187 -12.09 4.55 -8.06
N GLY A 188 -12.50 3.55 -7.30
CA GLY A 188 -12.60 3.59 -5.85
C GLY A 188 -13.83 4.36 -5.33
N VAL A 189 -13.74 4.93 -4.14
CA VAL A 189 -14.89 5.49 -3.42
C VAL A 189 -15.69 6.57 -4.21
N PRO A 190 -15.06 7.52 -4.93
CA PRO A 190 -15.81 8.49 -5.73
C PRO A 190 -16.66 7.82 -6.83
N ALA A 191 -16.08 6.86 -7.56
CA ALA A 191 -16.79 6.11 -8.60
C ALA A 191 -17.95 5.29 -8.02
N ALA A 192 -17.71 4.61 -6.90
CA ALA A 192 -18.74 3.84 -6.19
C ALA A 192 -19.94 4.68 -5.73
N LEU A 193 -19.70 5.89 -5.24
CA LEU A 193 -20.78 6.80 -4.86
C LEU A 193 -21.59 7.30 -6.06
N PHE A 194 -20.91 7.60 -7.16
CA PHE A 194 -21.57 8.02 -8.39
C PHE A 194 -22.36 6.87 -9.04
N MET A 195 -21.81 5.65 -8.98
CA MET A 195 -22.49 4.40 -9.35
C MET A 195 -23.79 4.22 -8.57
N ALA A 196 -23.73 4.35 -7.24
CA ALA A 196 -24.91 4.20 -6.38
C ALA A 196 -26.01 5.21 -6.71
N MET A 197 -25.63 6.45 -6.99
CA MET A 197 -26.54 7.51 -7.42
C MET A 197 -27.15 7.18 -8.79
N SER A 198 -26.35 6.79 -9.76
CA SER A 198 -26.76 6.42 -11.11
C SER A 198 -27.76 5.24 -11.11
N THR A 199 -27.45 4.19 -10.36
CA THR A 199 -28.34 3.02 -10.22
C THR A 199 -29.69 3.40 -9.63
N ARG A 200 -29.71 4.25 -8.60
CA ARG A 200 -30.96 4.69 -7.96
C ARG A 200 -31.80 5.60 -8.86
N LEU A 201 -31.16 6.48 -9.60
CA LEU A 201 -31.83 7.32 -10.60
C LEU A 201 -32.48 6.48 -11.69
N PHE A 202 -31.72 5.56 -12.30
CA PHE A 202 -32.26 4.65 -13.31
C PHE A 202 -33.49 3.91 -12.79
N ARG A 203 -33.37 3.20 -11.65
CA ARG A 203 -34.47 2.42 -11.07
C ARG A 203 -35.70 3.25 -10.74
N THR A 204 -35.49 4.52 -10.34
CA THR A 204 -36.61 5.44 -10.05
C THR A 204 -37.31 5.88 -11.32
N LEU A 205 -36.54 6.29 -12.34
CA LEU A 205 -37.09 6.79 -13.60
C LEU A 205 -37.77 5.70 -14.42
N ALA A 206 -37.21 4.49 -14.44
CA ALA A 206 -37.84 3.34 -15.08
C ALA A 206 -39.23 3.04 -14.51
N LYS A 207 -39.45 3.22 -13.19
CA LYS A 207 -40.76 3.04 -12.54
C LYS A 207 -41.83 4.07 -12.99
N TYR A 208 -41.43 5.16 -13.62
CA TYR A 208 -42.35 6.08 -14.25
C TYR A 208 -42.62 5.75 -15.72
N GLU A 209 -42.20 4.57 -16.17
CA GLU A 209 -42.43 4.04 -17.55
C GLU A 209 -41.90 5.04 -18.63
N MET A 210 -40.79 5.69 -18.33
CA MET A 210 -40.16 6.63 -19.26
C MET A 210 -39.41 5.87 -20.34
N PRO A 211 -39.41 6.30 -21.60
CA PRO A 211 -38.59 5.72 -22.66
C PRO A 211 -37.09 5.97 -22.42
N PRO A 212 -36.19 5.13 -22.97
CA PRO A 212 -34.75 5.17 -22.70
C PRO A 212 -34.08 6.53 -22.84
N ALA A 213 -34.41 7.31 -23.90
CA ALA A 213 -33.86 8.65 -24.09
C ALA A 213 -34.34 9.65 -23.05
N ALA A 214 -35.59 9.52 -22.57
CA ALA A 214 -36.11 10.37 -21.52
C ALA A 214 -35.46 10.04 -20.15
N ILE A 215 -35.22 8.76 -19.86
CA ILE A 215 -34.45 8.33 -18.70
C ILE A 215 -33.03 8.92 -18.76
N ALA A 216 -32.33 8.74 -19.89
CA ALA A 216 -30.99 9.28 -20.10
C ALA A 216 -30.94 10.79 -19.87
N HIS A 217 -31.89 11.53 -20.45
CA HIS A 217 -31.97 12.99 -20.29
C HIS A 217 -32.19 13.43 -18.83
N ALA A 218 -33.12 12.78 -18.13
CA ALA A 218 -33.42 13.09 -16.74
C ALA A 218 -32.22 12.71 -15.82
N MET A 219 -31.62 11.57 -16.03
CA MET A 219 -30.40 11.15 -15.32
C MET A 219 -29.26 12.15 -15.53
N ASN A 220 -29.03 12.55 -16.78
CA ASN A 220 -27.98 13.52 -17.10
C ASN A 220 -28.15 14.86 -16.37
N GLN A 221 -29.36 15.37 -16.32
CA GLN A 221 -29.66 16.64 -15.60
C GLN A 221 -29.33 16.54 -14.11
N GLU A 222 -29.74 15.45 -13.47
CA GLU A 222 -29.45 15.20 -12.05
C GLU A 222 -27.96 14.96 -11.79
N LEU A 223 -27.29 14.16 -12.63
CA LEU A 223 -25.88 13.82 -12.49
C LEU A 223 -24.94 15.01 -12.77
N CYS A 224 -25.36 15.98 -13.57
CA CYS A 224 -24.62 17.23 -13.75
C CYS A 224 -24.76 18.19 -12.55
N THR A 225 -25.78 17.99 -11.70
CA THR A 225 -26.02 18.88 -10.57
C THR A 225 -25.00 18.67 -9.45
N ASN A 226 -24.29 19.75 -9.05
CA ASN A 226 -23.23 19.70 -8.03
C ASN A 226 -22.08 18.70 -8.36
N ASN A 227 -21.77 18.54 -9.64
CA ASN A 227 -20.73 17.65 -10.12
C ASN A 227 -19.41 18.41 -10.40
N ASP A 228 -18.85 19.01 -9.38
CA ASP A 228 -17.61 19.80 -9.47
C ASP A 228 -16.38 18.99 -9.87
N ASN A 229 -16.44 17.66 -9.66
CA ASN A 229 -15.37 16.71 -10.01
C ASN A 229 -15.47 16.22 -11.45
N PHE A 230 -16.44 16.66 -12.24
CA PHE A 230 -16.66 16.22 -13.61
C PHE A 230 -16.76 14.69 -13.78
N MET A 231 -17.37 14.02 -12.81
CA MET A 231 -17.65 12.58 -12.89
C MET A 231 -18.72 12.35 -13.98
N PHE A 232 -18.56 11.26 -14.69
CA PHE A 232 -19.54 10.86 -15.69
C PHE A 232 -19.72 9.34 -15.68
N VAL A 233 -20.78 8.88 -16.30
CA VAL A 233 -21.03 7.44 -16.50
C VAL A 233 -21.37 7.18 -17.96
N THR A 234 -20.66 6.21 -18.55
CA THR A 234 -21.09 5.59 -19.81
C THR A 234 -22.19 4.61 -19.47
N MET A 235 -23.29 4.61 -20.21
CA MET A 235 -24.43 3.76 -19.85
C MET A 235 -25.23 3.32 -21.06
N PHE A 236 -25.51 2.03 -21.12
CA PHE A 236 -26.53 1.47 -22.01
C PHE A 236 -27.85 1.38 -21.25
N ILE A 237 -28.92 1.93 -21.79
CA ILE A 237 -30.29 1.89 -21.23
C ILE A 237 -31.20 1.20 -22.24
N GLY A 238 -31.80 0.08 -21.87
CA GLY A 238 -32.69 -0.71 -22.70
C GLY A 238 -34.09 -0.83 -22.11
N GLN A 239 -35.10 -0.90 -22.99
CA GLN A 239 -36.49 -1.17 -22.71
C GLN A 239 -36.99 -2.19 -23.72
N LEU A 240 -37.23 -3.44 -23.28
CA LEU A 240 -37.73 -4.53 -24.10
C LEU A 240 -39.22 -4.75 -23.83
N ASP A 241 -40.02 -4.61 -24.88
CA ASP A 241 -41.42 -4.98 -24.86
C ASP A 241 -41.55 -6.52 -24.95
N LEU A 242 -41.96 -7.11 -23.84
CA LEU A 242 -42.10 -8.58 -23.72
C LEU A 242 -43.37 -9.14 -24.42
N TRP A 243 -44.20 -8.26 -24.99
CA TRP A 243 -45.34 -8.67 -25.80
C TRP A 243 -44.95 -8.88 -27.27
N ASN A 244 -44.15 -7.98 -27.84
CA ASN A 244 -43.83 -8.00 -29.27
C ASN A 244 -42.35 -8.21 -29.60
N GLY A 245 -41.45 -8.23 -28.60
CA GLY A 245 -40.02 -8.42 -28.78
C GLY A 245 -39.25 -7.18 -29.20
N ARG A 246 -39.90 -6.00 -29.26
CA ARG A 246 -39.29 -4.75 -29.67
C ARG A 246 -38.37 -4.22 -28.56
N LEU A 247 -37.13 -3.96 -28.89
CA LEU A 247 -36.14 -3.34 -28.01
C LEU A 247 -35.97 -1.87 -28.40
N GLU A 248 -36.27 -0.95 -27.49
CA GLU A 248 -35.86 0.44 -27.55
C GLU A 248 -34.66 0.68 -26.63
N PHE A 249 -33.69 1.48 -27.07
CA PHE A 249 -32.50 1.71 -26.27
C PHE A 249 -31.88 3.09 -26.51
N CYS A 250 -31.11 3.55 -25.52
CA CYS A 250 -30.26 4.72 -25.60
C CYS A 250 -28.86 4.35 -25.12
N ASN A 251 -27.89 4.43 -26.02
CA ASN A 251 -26.48 4.25 -25.65
C ASN A 251 -25.85 5.60 -25.33
N CYS A 252 -25.46 5.81 -24.07
CA CYS A 252 -24.85 7.03 -23.56
C CYS A 252 -23.33 6.86 -23.46
N GLY A 253 -22.66 6.65 -24.60
CA GLY A 253 -21.20 6.53 -24.66
C GLY A 253 -20.64 5.21 -24.17
N HIS A 254 -21.47 4.19 -23.99
CA HIS A 254 -21.07 2.88 -23.54
C HIS A 254 -20.66 1.98 -24.74
N ASN A 255 -19.94 0.88 -24.45
CA ASN A 255 -19.56 -0.10 -25.47
C ASN A 255 -20.76 -0.56 -26.29
N PRO A 256 -20.60 -0.79 -27.61
CA PRO A 256 -21.69 -1.34 -28.42
C PRO A 256 -22.11 -2.73 -27.90
N PRO A 257 -23.41 -2.98 -27.71
CA PRO A 257 -23.89 -4.31 -27.34
C PRO A 257 -23.75 -5.29 -28.50
N VAL A 258 -23.81 -6.56 -28.15
CA VAL A 258 -23.80 -7.67 -29.13
C VAL A 258 -25.21 -8.23 -29.28
N LEU A 259 -25.68 -8.38 -30.51
CA LEU A 259 -26.89 -9.15 -30.84
C LEU A 259 -26.45 -10.46 -31.52
N ASP A 260 -26.81 -11.58 -30.92
CA ASP A 260 -26.32 -12.93 -31.24
C ASP A 260 -24.79 -13.03 -31.13
N SER A 261 -24.07 -12.59 -32.10
CA SER A 261 -22.60 -12.66 -32.15
C SER A 261 -21.98 -11.52 -32.97
N GLU A 262 -22.73 -10.47 -33.19
CA GLU A 262 -22.29 -9.30 -33.96
C GLU A 262 -22.51 -8.03 -33.13
N LEU A 263 -21.54 -7.11 -33.16
CA LEU A 263 -21.68 -5.80 -32.56
C LEU A 263 -22.79 -5.03 -33.30
N ILE A 264 -23.65 -4.38 -32.55
CA ILE A 264 -24.69 -3.53 -33.12
C ILE A 264 -24.07 -2.21 -33.58
N GLU A 265 -24.19 -1.93 -34.89
CA GLU A 265 -23.87 -0.60 -35.39
C GLU A 265 -24.92 0.40 -34.90
N MET A 266 -24.49 1.42 -34.17
CA MET A 266 -25.37 2.41 -33.57
C MET A 266 -24.70 3.77 -33.50
N GLU A 267 -25.52 4.82 -33.43
CA GLU A 267 -25.08 6.14 -33.03
C GLU A 267 -25.03 6.22 -31.49
N SER A 268 -23.87 6.63 -30.95
CA SER A 268 -23.69 6.78 -29.52
C SER A 268 -23.94 8.22 -29.08
N ASN A 269 -24.71 8.39 -28.01
CA ASN A 269 -24.83 9.68 -27.35
C ASN A 269 -23.63 9.96 -26.42
N ALA A 270 -23.53 11.17 -25.89
CA ALA A 270 -22.52 11.49 -24.90
C ALA A 270 -22.76 10.76 -23.57
N PRO A 271 -21.72 10.46 -22.79
CA PRO A 271 -21.84 9.98 -21.41
C PRO A 271 -22.71 10.92 -20.55
N LEU A 272 -23.36 10.33 -19.53
CA LEU A 272 -24.20 11.08 -18.59
C LEU A 272 -23.35 11.79 -17.54
N GLY A 273 -23.71 13.03 -17.21
CA GLY A 273 -23.07 13.82 -16.16
C GLY A 273 -22.00 14.81 -16.65
N LEU A 274 -21.70 14.84 -17.97
CA LEU A 274 -20.70 15.77 -18.53
C LEU A 274 -21.26 17.16 -18.84
N TRP A 275 -22.40 17.22 -19.55
CA TRP A 275 -22.98 18.46 -20.02
C TRP A 275 -24.49 18.47 -19.79
N PRO A 276 -25.04 19.42 -19.02
CA PRO A 276 -26.45 19.38 -18.60
C PRO A 276 -27.45 19.53 -19.76
N ASP A 277 -27.08 20.23 -20.84
CA ASP A 277 -27.97 20.51 -21.97
C ASP A 277 -27.88 19.48 -23.11
N MET A 278 -27.25 18.31 -22.86
CA MET A 278 -27.16 17.27 -23.87
C MET A 278 -28.54 16.68 -24.20
N LYS A 279 -28.75 16.44 -25.48
CA LYS A 279 -29.91 15.71 -25.98
C LYS A 279 -29.53 14.26 -26.21
N TYR A 280 -30.42 13.36 -25.83
CA TYR A 280 -30.25 11.93 -25.98
C TYR A 280 -31.29 11.40 -26.98
N GLU A 281 -30.82 10.60 -27.92
CA GLU A 281 -31.65 9.99 -28.93
C GLU A 281 -31.72 8.49 -28.67
N GLN A 282 -32.91 7.91 -28.79
CA GLN A 282 -33.09 6.47 -28.69
C GLN A 282 -33.14 5.84 -30.09
N GLN A 283 -32.74 4.61 -30.13
CA GLN A 283 -32.84 3.74 -31.30
C GLN A 283 -33.70 2.50 -30.97
N HIS A 284 -34.00 1.70 -31.94
CA HIS A 284 -34.77 0.49 -31.70
C HIS A 284 -34.37 -0.66 -32.64
N ILE A 285 -34.64 -1.87 -32.18
CA ILE A 285 -34.66 -3.09 -32.95
C ILE A 285 -36.07 -3.63 -32.90
N ASP A 286 -36.67 -3.90 -34.07
CA ASP A 286 -38.10 -4.23 -34.16
C ASP A 286 -38.45 -5.55 -33.45
N ASP A 287 -37.55 -6.54 -33.46
CA ASP A 287 -37.78 -7.84 -32.81
C ASP A 287 -36.43 -8.50 -32.46
N ILE A 288 -36.21 -8.81 -31.19
CA ILE A 288 -35.04 -9.53 -30.71
C ILE A 288 -35.40 -10.97 -30.23
N ARG A 289 -36.62 -11.45 -30.47
CA ARG A 289 -37.02 -12.77 -30.05
C ARG A 289 -36.17 -13.86 -30.71
N GLY A 290 -35.77 -14.86 -29.92
CA GLY A 290 -34.83 -15.89 -30.35
C GLY A 290 -33.38 -15.48 -30.41
N GLN A 291 -33.09 -14.21 -30.26
CA GLN A 291 -31.73 -13.65 -30.33
C GLN A 291 -31.19 -13.35 -28.93
N ARG A 292 -29.86 -13.44 -28.77
CA ARG A 292 -29.17 -13.11 -27.55
C ARG A 292 -28.71 -11.66 -27.62
N PHE A 293 -29.13 -10.87 -26.64
CA PHE A 293 -28.66 -9.52 -26.44
C PHE A 293 -27.63 -9.47 -25.28
N PHE A 294 -26.41 -8.99 -25.53
CA PHE A 294 -25.30 -9.06 -24.62
C PHE A 294 -24.66 -7.69 -24.48
N VAL A 295 -24.65 -7.16 -23.25
CA VAL A 295 -24.03 -5.88 -22.88
C VAL A 295 -22.87 -6.15 -21.93
N TYR A 296 -21.78 -5.42 -22.08
CA TYR A 296 -20.56 -5.63 -21.31
C TYR A 296 -19.81 -4.31 -21.08
N SER A 297 -19.10 -4.20 -19.93
CA SER A 297 -18.16 -3.11 -19.70
C SER A 297 -16.80 -3.43 -20.33
N ASP A 298 -15.95 -2.39 -20.49
CA ASP A 298 -14.64 -2.52 -21.12
C ASP A 298 -13.70 -3.47 -20.37
N GLY A 299 -13.88 -3.65 -19.05
CA GLY A 299 -13.12 -4.65 -18.27
C GLY A 299 -13.25 -6.09 -18.78
N LEU A 300 -14.23 -6.40 -19.64
CA LEU A 300 -14.29 -7.69 -20.34
C LEU A 300 -13.31 -7.71 -21.50
N SER A 301 -13.41 -6.78 -22.43
CA SER A 301 -12.62 -6.74 -23.67
C SER A 301 -11.17 -6.30 -23.42
N GLU A 302 -10.96 -5.45 -22.43
CA GLU A 302 -9.65 -4.90 -22.07
C GLU A 302 -8.93 -5.68 -20.98
N ALA A 303 -9.46 -6.83 -20.53
CA ALA A 303 -8.79 -7.70 -19.58
C ALA A 303 -7.40 -8.11 -20.12
N GLU A 304 -6.34 -7.76 -19.38
CA GLU A 304 -4.95 -7.94 -19.81
C GLU A 304 -4.31 -9.21 -19.22
N ASP A 305 -3.48 -9.87 -20.04
CA ASP A 305 -2.56 -10.90 -19.57
C ASP A 305 -1.28 -10.28 -18.95
N GLN A 306 -0.35 -11.11 -18.45
CA GLN A 306 0.93 -10.65 -17.91
C GLN A 306 1.83 -9.91 -18.94
N SER A 307 1.53 -10.05 -20.23
CA SER A 307 2.25 -9.39 -21.33
C SER A 307 1.51 -8.14 -21.83
N LEU A 308 0.45 -7.72 -21.14
CA LEU A 308 -0.43 -6.59 -21.49
C LEU A 308 -1.19 -6.79 -22.81
N ASN A 309 -1.42 -8.04 -23.22
CA ASN A 309 -2.31 -8.31 -24.34
C ASN A 309 -3.75 -8.32 -23.83
N GLN A 310 -4.62 -7.59 -24.48
CA GLN A 310 -6.05 -7.57 -24.15
C GLN A 310 -6.77 -8.86 -24.60
N PHE A 311 -7.80 -9.26 -23.90
CA PHE A 311 -8.67 -10.36 -24.29
C PHE A 311 -9.33 -10.09 -25.64
N GLY A 312 -9.84 -8.90 -25.84
CA GLY A 312 -10.33 -8.37 -27.12
C GLY A 312 -11.74 -8.80 -27.47
N GLU A 313 -12.45 -7.94 -28.19
CA GLU A 313 -13.81 -8.19 -28.67
C GLU A 313 -13.90 -9.39 -29.63
N GLU A 314 -12.86 -9.61 -30.45
CA GLU A 314 -12.85 -10.70 -31.43
C GLU A 314 -12.98 -12.08 -30.76
N GLN A 315 -12.25 -12.31 -29.67
CA GLN A 315 -12.33 -13.58 -28.90
C GLN A 315 -13.71 -13.74 -28.25
N MET A 316 -14.29 -12.67 -27.72
CA MET A 316 -15.62 -12.66 -27.16
C MET A 316 -16.66 -13.03 -28.22
N LEU A 317 -16.67 -12.35 -29.37
CA LEU A 317 -17.63 -12.60 -30.47
C LEU A 317 -17.48 -14.00 -31.07
N GLU A 318 -16.23 -14.47 -31.27
CA GLU A 318 -15.98 -15.82 -31.75
C GLU A 318 -16.59 -16.89 -30.82
N TRP A 319 -16.45 -16.65 -29.50
CA TRP A 319 -17.02 -17.59 -28.54
C TRP A 319 -18.54 -17.54 -28.52
N LEU A 320 -19.17 -16.37 -28.52
CA LEU A 320 -20.63 -16.23 -28.59
C LEU A 320 -21.21 -16.91 -29.85
N ARG A 321 -20.55 -16.79 -31.00
CA ARG A 321 -20.92 -17.42 -32.25
C ARG A 321 -20.91 -18.94 -32.19
N LYS A 322 -19.98 -19.51 -31.43
CA LYS A 322 -19.86 -20.97 -31.28
C LYS A 322 -20.89 -21.58 -30.32
N HIS A 323 -21.57 -20.75 -29.53
CA HIS A 323 -22.46 -21.19 -28.45
C HIS A 323 -23.83 -20.48 -28.49
N PRO A 324 -24.59 -20.58 -29.59
CA PRO A 324 -25.83 -19.82 -29.75
C PRO A 324 -26.94 -20.25 -28.79
N ASP A 325 -26.99 -21.55 -28.41
CA ASP A 325 -28.07 -22.15 -27.62
C ASP A 325 -27.78 -22.14 -26.10
N THR A 326 -26.68 -21.58 -25.67
CA THR A 326 -26.32 -21.50 -24.24
C THR A 326 -27.20 -20.46 -23.53
N ASN A 327 -27.70 -20.78 -22.34
CA ASN A 327 -28.49 -19.84 -21.54
C ASN A 327 -27.64 -18.66 -21.01
N SER A 328 -28.30 -17.57 -20.61
CA SER A 328 -27.67 -16.31 -20.23
C SER A 328 -26.66 -16.49 -19.08
N LYS A 329 -27.01 -17.32 -18.08
CA LYS A 329 -26.12 -17.56 -16.94
C LYS A 329 -24.85 -18.31 -17.36
N ASP A 330 -25.00 -19.43 -18.08
CA ASP A 330 -23.86 -20.24 -18.50
C ASP A 330 -22.95 -19.48 -19.50
N VAL A 331 -23.54 -18.63 -20.36
CA VAL A 331 -22.76 -17.74 -21.24
C VAL A 331 -21.84 -16.86 -20.42
N ILE A 332 -22.37 -16.21 -19.39
CA ILE A 332 -21.60 -15.30 -18.52
C ILE A 332 -20.55 -16.07 -17.73
N ASP A 333 -20.93 -17.17 -17.07
CA ASP A 333 -20.03 -17.99 -16.27
C ASP A 333 -18.80 -18.45 -17.09
N ILE A 334 -19.07 -18.98 -18.30
CA ILE A 334 -17.97 -19.42 -19.19
C ILE A 334 -17.15 -18.26 -19.72
N MET A 335 -17.75 -17.09 -19.97
CA MET A 335 -17.00 -15.89 -20.39
C MET A 335 -16.06 -15.44 -19.28
N LEU A 336 -16.51 -15.43 -18.03
CA LEU A 336 -15.68 -15.12 -16.87
C LEU A 336 -14.52 -16.12 -16.72
N ASP A 337 -14.79 -17.43 -16.91
CA ASP A 337 -13.74 -18.45 -16.87
C ASP A 337 -12.68 -18.21 -17.97
N LYS A 338 -13.09 -17.80 -19.17
CA LYS A 338 -12.19 -17.51 -20.28
C LYS A 338 -11.31 -16.29 -20.01
N VAL A 339 -11.91 -15.21 -19.49
CA VAL A 339 -11.15 -14.04 -19.07
C VAL A 339 -10.19 -14.41 -17.94
N GLY A 340 -10.64 -15.21 -16.97
CA GLY A 340 -9.78 -15.73 -15.90
C GLY A 340 -8.59 -16.52 -16.41
N LEU A 341 -8.81 -17.39 -17.42
CA LEU A 341 -7.72 -18.15 -18.06
C LEU A 341 -6.78 -17.25 -18.86
N HIS A 342 -7.30 -16.23 -19.54
CA HIS A 342 -6.50 -15.25 -20.28
C HIS A 342 -5.62 -14.42 -19.33
N LYS A 343 -6.20 -13.90 -18.28
CA LYS A 343 -5.48 -13.14 -17.25
C LYS A 343 -4.42 -13.96 -16.53
N ALA A 344 -4.68 -15.23 -16.28
CA ALA A 344 -3.87 -16.08 -15.40
C ALA A 344 -3.61 -15.38 -14.04
N ASP A 345 -2.33 -15.06 -13.73
CA ASP A 345 -1.93 -14.40 -12.48
C ASP A 345 -1.89 -12.86 -12.59
N ALA A 346 -2.34 -12.25 -13.68
CA ALA A 346 -2.39 -10.78 -13.82
C ALA A 346 -3.52 -10.22 -12.93
N GLU A 347 -3.27 -9.07 -12.32
CA GLU A 347 -4.30 -8.34 -11.56
C GLU A 347 -5.41 -7.86 -12.51
N GLN A 348 -6.63 -7.75 -12.00
CA GLN A 348 -7.74 -7.18 -12.76
C GLN A 348 -7.56 -5.68 -12.89
N SER A 349 -7.51 -5.19 -14.14
CA SER A 349 -7.26 -3.77 -14.45
C SER A 349 -8.47 -2.89 -14.22
N ASP A 350 -9.68 -3.39 -14.55
CA ASP A 350 -10.95 -2.68 -14.42
C ASP A 350 -12.09 -3.56 -13.94
N ASP A 351 -13.21 -2.93 -13.55
CA ASP A 351 -14.43 -3.64 -13.18
C ASP A 351 -14.97 -4.40 -14.40
N LEU A 352 -15.43 -5.63 -14.20
CA LEU A 352 -15.94 -6.47 -15.27
C LEU A 352 -17.41 -6.74 -15.02
N THR A 353 -18.26 -6.21 -15.88
CA THR A 353 -19.70 -6.36 -15.78
C THR A 353 -20.29 -6.85 -17.08
N ILE A 354 -21.20 -7.81 -16.98
CA ILE A 354 -21.88 -8.44 -18.11
C ILE A 354 -23.36 -8.55 -17.80
N LEU A 355 -24.21 -8.25 -18.79
CA LEU A 355 -25.64 -8.48 -18.76
C LEU A 355 -26.05 -9.19 -20.06
N CYS A 356 -26.75 -10.30 -19.93
CA CYS A 356 -27.23 -11.12 -21.04
C CYS A 356 -28.72 -11.31 -20.95
N VAL A 357 -29.42 -11.02 -22.06
CA VAL A 357 -30.87 -11.19 -22.22
C VAL A 357 -31.12 -12.06 -23.43
N LYS A 358 -31.94 -13.09 -23.26
CA LYS A 358 -32.55 -13.88 -24.36
C LYS A 358 -34.05 -13.96 -24.13
N TYR A 359 -34.83 -13.70 -25.16
CA TYR A 359 -36.29 -13.72 -25.09
C TYR A 359 -36.87 -14.57 -26.21
N ASP A 360 -37.57 -15.64 -25.86
CA ASP A 360 -38.01 -16.70 -26.76
C ASP A 360 -39.57 -16.85 -26.84
N ASN A 361 -40.34 -15.78 -26.55
CA ASN A 361 -41.81 -15.91 -26.50
C ASN A 361 -42.51 -15.34 -27.73
#